data_f6cbbf7d5073c5848685806b0ddc060c
#
_entry.id   f6cbbf7d5073c5848685806b0ddc060c
#
_cell.length_a   1.000
_cell.length_b   1.000
_cell.length_c   1.000
_cell.angle_alpha   90.00
_cell.angle_beta   90.00
_cell.angle_gamma   90.00
#
_symmetry.space_group_name_H-M   'P 1'
#
loop_
_entity.id
_entity.type
_entity.pdbx_description
1 polymer ?
#
loop_
_entity_poly.entity_id
_entity_poly.type
_entity_poly.pdbx_seq_one_letter_code
_entity_poly.pdbx_strand_id
1 'polypeptide(L)'
;MYTNLGRENPNVRQGSLSGNNGVLRWNYGLPSVGTCRETIEGGNHFRWFMQHTRTAGTAIFLAASLEQGLNKAHSIAANGYNLGRDSVVEIATQPGGIEWMGNRFNATVRWIEAGRLLNATSHNINHPDVAPPNGTAIDGRVAVLYVHTIQRNYGEGR
;
A
#
# COMPACT_ATOMS: atom_id res chain seq x y z
N MET A 1 -2.09 -0.17 -12.03
CA MET A 1 -2.43 1.20 -11.54
C MET A 1 -3.40 1.05 -10.37
N TYR A 2 -3.44 2.00 -9.46
CA TYR A 2 -4.36 2.00 -8.32
C TYR A 2 -5.46 3.04 -8.51
N THR A 3 -6.67 2.72 -8.07
CA THR A 3 -7.80 3.65 -8.05
C THR A 3 -8.02 4.13 -6.62
N ASN A 4 -8.13 5.43 -6.44
CA ASN A 4 -8.43 6.03 -5.15
C ASN A 4 -9.94 5.94 -4.89
N LEU A 5 -10.33 5.28 -3.81
CA LEU A 5 -11.72 5.13 -3.38
C LEU A 5 -12.16 6.21 -2.38
N GLY A 6 -11.33 7.22 -2.15
CA GLY A 6 -11.65 8.30 -1.23
C GLY A 6 -11.20 8.05 0.22
N ARG A 7 -11.79 8.80 1.13
CA ARG A 7 -11.48 8.70 2.56
C ARG A 7 -12.17 7.50 3.17
N GLU A 8 -11.48 6.82 4.07
CA GLU A 8 -12.10 5.81 4.90
C GLU A 8 -13.14 6.41 5.86
N ASN A 9 -14.13 5.60 6.23
CA ASN A 9 -15.12 5.98 7.23
C ASN A 9 -14.41 6.40 8.53
N PRO A 10 -14.69 7.60 9.07
CA PRO A 10 -14.06 8.13 10.29
C PRO A 10 -14.34 7.28 11.55
N ASN A 11 -15.24 6.31 11.48
CA ASN A 11 -15.57 5.41 12.59
C ASN A 11 -14.55 4.28 12.81
N VAL A 12 -13.57 4.10 11.92
CA VAL A 12 -12.45 3.20 12.20
C VAL A 12 -11.52 3.91 13.19
N ARG A 13 -11.68 3.58 14.47
CA ARG A 13 -10.77 4.02 15.53
C ARG A 13 -9.38 3.41 15.34
N GLN A 14 -8.62 3.99 14.47
CA GLN A 14 -7.18 3.81 14.45
C GLN A 14 -6.59 5.02 15.15
N GLY A 15 -6.07 4.80 16.35
CA GLY A 15 -5.35 5.74 17.19
C GLY A 15 -5.12 7.15 16.62
N SER A 16 -4.62 8.07 17.34
CA SER A 16 -4.37 9.49 17.06
C SER A 16 -3.81 9.93 15.68
N LEU A 17 -4.07 9.18 14.61
CA LEU A 17 -3.76 9.56 13.23
C LEU A 17 -4.89 10.43 12.69
N SER A 18 -4.82 11.72 12.97
CA SER A 18 -5.85 12.68 12.62
C SER A 18 -5.96 12.89 11.10
N GLY A 19 -7.10 12.55 10.55
CA GLY A 19 -7.75 13.37 9.52
C GLY A 19 -7.42 13.13 8.05
N ASN A 20 -6.26 12.64 7.65
CA ASN A 20 -5.92 12.42 6.24
C ASN A 20 -5.49 10.97 5.99
N ASN A 21 -6.45 10.16 5.63
CA ASN A 21 -6.25 8.77 5.24
C ASN A 21 -7.09 8.45 3.99
N GLY A 22 -6.82 7.34 3.35
CA GLY A 22 -7.60 6.85 2.23
C GLY A 22 -7.23 5.43 1.85
N VAL A 23 -8.00 4.88 0.91
CA VAL A 23 -7.85 3.51 0.40
C VAL A 23 -7.57 3.56 -1.08
N LEU A 24 -6.59 2.79 -1.53
CA LEU A 24 -6.31 2.58 -2.95
C LEU A 24 -6.38 1.08 -3.26
N ARG A 25 -7.11 0.75 -4.34
CA ARG A 25 -7.25 -0.61 -4.85
C ARG A 25 -6.57 -0.76 -6.21
N TRP A 26 -6.01 -1.92 -6.45
CA TRP A 26 -5.44 -2.28 -7.74
C TRP A 26 -6.53 -2.31 -8.82
N ASN A 27 -6.29 -1.68 -9.96
CA ASN A 27 -7.27 -1.62 -11.05
C ASN A 27 -6.82 -2.38 -12.31
N TYR A 28 -5.86 -3.26 -12.21
CA TYR A 28 -5.37 -4.08 -13.33
C TYR A 28 -4.98 -3.28 -14.59
N GLY A 29 -4.72 -1.97 -14.46
CA GLY A 29 -4.49 -1.08 -15.60
C GLY A 29 -5.75 -0.71 -16.40
N LEU A 30 -6.95 -1.04 -15.88
CA LEU A 30 -8.26 -0.83 -16.52
C LEU A 30 -9.05 0.23 -15.76
N PRO A 31 -8.95 1.52 -16.10
CA PRO A 31 -9.52 2.62 -15.29
C PRO A 31 -11.02 2.51 -15.02
N SER A 32 -11.79 1.97 -15.97
CA SER A 32 -13.27 1.91 -15.87
C SER A 32 -13.81 0.66 -15.21
N VAL A 33 -13.08 -0.46 -15.27
CA VAL A 33 -13.61 -1.77 -14.79
C VAL A 33 -12.64 -2.53 -13.88
N GLY A 34 -11.43 -2.02 -13.72
CA GLY A 34 -10.37 -2.75 -13.01
C GLY A 34 -10.66 -2.94 -11.53
N THR A 35 -11.38 -2.01 -10.87
CA THR A 35 -11.82 -2.20 -9.49
C THR A 35 -12.93 -3.24 -9.36
N CYS A 36 -13.79 -3.39 -10.36
CA CYS A 36 -14.76 -4.50 -10.42
C CYS A 36 -14.03 -5.84 -10.56
N ARG A 37 -12.99 -5.88 -11.39
CA ARG A 37 -12.17 -7.07 -11.55
C ARG A 37 -11.43 -7.40 -10.25
N GLU A 38 -10.86 -6.43 -9.58
CA GLU A 38 -10.21 -6.61 -8.28
C GLU A 38 -11.19 -7.13 -7.23
N THR A 39 -12.42 -6.66 -7.22
CA THR A 39 -13.47 -7.17 -6.34
C THR A 39 -13.73 -8.67 -6.58
N ILE A 40 -13.76 -9.11 -7.84
CA ILE A 40 -14.05 -10.51 -8.18
C ILE A 40 -12.82 -11.41 -7.96
N GLU A 41 -11.67 -11.00 -8.43
CA GLU A 41 -10.45 -11.82 -8.48
C GLU A 41 -9.54 -11.63 -7.26
N GLY A 42 -9.72 -10.54 -6.53
CA GLY A 42 -8.80 -10.07 -5.52
C GLY A 42 -7.71 -9.18 -6.10
N GLY A 43 -6.80 -8.74 -5.28
CA GLY A 43 -5.70 -7.89 -5.71
C GLY A 43 -5.02 -7.16 -4.56
N ASN A 44 -4.02 -6.39 -4.92
CA ASN A 44 -3.32 -5.57 -3.94
C ASN A 44 -4.14 -4.32 -3.63
N HIS A 45 -4.30 -4.03 -2.36
CA HIS A 45 -4.81 -2.73 -1.93
C HIS A 45 -3.97 -2.19 -0.79
N PHE A 46 -4.02 -0.90 -0.56
CA PHE A 46 -3.42 -0.30 0.61
C PHE A 46 -4.20 0.90 1.12
N ARG A 47 -4.07 1.10 2.42
CA ARG A 47 -4.50 2.29 3.13
C ARG A 47 -3.31 3.20 3.34
N TRP A 48 -3.50 4.49 3.19
CA TRP A 48 -2.47 5.47 3.45
C TRP A 48 -2.88 6.39 4.60
N PHE A 49 -1.90 6.77 5.40
CA PHE A 49 -2.06 7.64 6.56
C PHE A 49 -0.98 8.70 6.54
N MET A 50 -1.37 9.97 6.50
CA MET A 50 -0.41 11.05 6.64
C MET A 50 0.06 11.17 8.09
N GLN A 51 1.36 11.28 8.26
CA GLN A 51 1.99 11.46 9.58
C GLN A 51 2.15 12.95 9.85
N HIS A 52 1.34 13.50 10.76
CA HIS A 52 1.44 14.90 11.18
C HIS A 52 2.13 14.99 12.53
N THR A 53 3.44 14.90 12.53
CA THR A 53 4.24 15.13 13.74
C THR A 53 5.24 16.23 13.51
N ARG A 54 5.72 16.87 14.60
CA ARG A 54 6.76 17.91 14.52
C ARG A 54 8.05 17.40 13.87
N THR A 55 8.33 16.11 13.95
CA THR A 55 9.56 15.47 13.46
C THR A 55 9.38 14.65 12.20
N ALA A 56 8.18 14.11 11.94
CA ALA A 56 7.92 13.25 10.79
C ALA A 56 7.50 14.00 9.51
N GLY A 57 7.24 15.30 9.62
CA GLY A 57 6.92 16.15 8.45
C GLY A 57 5.73 15.62 7.66
N THR A 58 5.97 15.30 6.38
CA THR A 58 4.98 14.82 5.42
C THR A 58 5.11 13.32 5.12
N ALA A 59 5.71 12.54 5.99
CA ALA A 59 5.82 11.10 5.78
C ALA A 59 4.43 10.45 5.67
N ILE A 60 4.28 9.51 4.76
CA ILE A 60 3.03 8.75 4.55
C ILE A 60 3.29 7.31 4.97
N PHE A 61 2.48 6.80 5.88
CA PHE A 61 2.46 5.38 6.21
C PHE A 61 1.51 4.65 5.25
N LEU A 62 1.97 3.56 4.65
CA LEU A 62 1.19 2.69 3.77
C LEU A 62 1.02 1.33 4.44
N ALA A 63 -0.24 0.93 4.67
CA ALA A 63 -0.60 -0.41 5.11
C ALA A 63 -1.10 -1.20 3.90
N ALA A 64 -0.21 -1.97 3.29
CA ALA A 64 -0.50 -2.74 2.09
C ALA A 64 -0.89 -4.19 2.41
N SER A 65 -1.76 -4.76 1.58
CA SER A 65 -2.13 -6.18 1.66
C SER A 65 -2.54 -6.71 0.29
N LEU A 66 -2.33 -8.01 0.08
CA LEU A 66 -2.89 -8.76 -1.03
C LEU A 66 -4.16 -9.43 -0.54
N GLU A 67 -5.31 -9.09 -1.15
CA GLU A 67 -6.61 -9.68 -0.85
C GLU A 67 -6.98 -10.77 -1.86
N GLN A 68 -7.74 -11.73 -1.38
CA GLN A 68 -8.42 -12.72 -2.20
C GLN A 68 -9.72 -12.12 -2.76
N GLY A 69 -10.27 -12.76 -3.80
CA GLY A 69 -11.49 -12.30 -4.43
C GLY A 69 -12.76 -12.51 -3.60
N LEU A 70 -13.88 -12.11 -4.19
CA LEU A 70 -15.21 -12.15 -3.59
C LEU A 70 -15.59 -13.55 -3.04
N ASN A 71 -15.21 -14.62 -3.73
CA ASN A 71 -15.47 -16.01 -3.31
C ASN A 71 -14.79 -16.38 -1.98
N LYS A 72 -13.87 -15.58 -1.49
CA LYS A 72 -13.18 -15.69 -0.20
C LYS A 72 -13.50 -14.52 0.72
N ALA A 73 -14.59 -13.79 0.46
CA ALA A 73 -15.05 -12.64 1.22
C ALA A 73 -13.95 -11.57 1.41
N HIS A 74 -13.12 -11.38 0.40
CA HIS A 74 -11.98 -10.43 0.42
C HIS A 74 -11.02 -10.63 1.60
N SER A 75 -10.90 -11.86 2.12
CA SER A 75 -9.92 -12.14 3.16
C SER A 75 -8.49 -11.92 2.64
N ILE A 76 -7.60 -11.56 3.55
CA ILE A 76 -6.18 -11.41 3.20
C ILE A 76 -5.61 -12.76 2.75
N ALA A 77 -4.88 -12.78 1.67
CA ALA A 77 -4.20 -13.99 1.18
C ALA A 77 -3.14 -14.47 2.19
N ALA A 78 -2.79 -15.75 2.11
CA ALA A 78 -1.65 -16.27 2.87
C ALA A 78 -0.39 -15.42 2.58
N ASN A 79 0.30 -14.99 3.62
CA ASN A 79 1.42 -14.03 3.55
C ASN A 79 1.04 -12.66 2.93
N GLY A 80 -0.25 -12.34 2.84
CA GLY A 80 -0.76 -11.23 2.04
C GLY A 80 -0.27 -9.84 2.46
N TYR A 81 0.06 -9.63 3.73
CA TYR A 81 0.65 -8.37 4.18
C TYR A 81 2.06 -8.15 3.63
N ASN A 82 2.90 -9.17 3.67
CA ASN A 82 4.27 -9.07 3.17
C ASN A 82 4.27 -8.99 1.63
N LEU A 83 3.46 -9.82 0.96
CA LEU A 83 3.31 -9.80 -0.49
C LEU A 83 2.74 -8.46 -0.99
N GLY A 84 1.75 -7.90 -0.29
CA GLY A 84 1.18 -6.60 -0.64
C GLY A 84 2.21 -5.48 -0.54
N ARG A 85 2.99 -5.42 0.56
CA ARG A 85 4.11 -4.50 0.72
C ARG A 85 5.13 -4.66 -0.40
N ASP A 86 5.57 -5.88 -0.66
CA ASP A 86 6.62 -6.17 -1.65
C ASP A 86 6.17 -5.78 -3.06
N SER A 87 4.90 -6.02 -3.41
CA SER A 87 4.32 -5.57 -4.68
C SER A 87 4.32 -4.04 -4.82
N VAL A 88 4.02 -3.29 -3.76
CA VAL A 88 4.11 -1.81 -3.80
C VAL A 88 5.56 -1.38 -4.01
N VAL A 89 6.52 -2.02 -3.35
CA VAL A 89 7.96 -1.73 -3.51
C VAL A 89 8.40 -2.01 -4.95
N GLU A 90 8.07 -3.18 -5.48
CA GLU A 90 8.42 -3.56 -6.86
C GLU A 90 7.92 -2.54 -7.88
N ILE A 91 6.63 -2.18 -7.80
CA ILE A 91 6.03 -1.18 -8.68
C ILE A 91 6.72 0.18 -8.53
N ALA A 92 6.98 0.63 -7.30
CA ALA A 92 7.56 1.94 -7.06
C ALA A 92 9.02 2.06 -7.53
N THR A 93 9.76 0.96 -7.51
CA THR A 93 11.20 0.93 -7.85
C THR A 93 11.47 0.38 -9.25
N GLN A 94 10.44 0.11 -10.06
CA GLN A 94 10.61 -0.46 -11.40
C GLN A 94 11.47 0.42 -12.30
N PRO A 95 12.29 -0.17 -13.19
CA PRO A 95 13.07 0.58 -14.16
C PRO A 95 12.19 1.49 -15.03
N GLY A 96 12.63 2.74 -15.26
CA GLY A 96 11.88 3.73 -16.03
C GLY A 96 10.80 4.48 -15.25
N GLY A 97 10.53 4.07 -14.01
CA GLY A 97 9.59 4.75 -13.13
C GLY A 97 8.11 4.58 -13.50
N ILE A 98 7.26 5.34 -12.82
CA ILE A 98 5.80 5.34 -12.99
C ILE A 98 5.38 6.71 -13.52
N GLU A 99 4.52 6.71 -14.53
CA GLU A 99 3.91 7.93 -15.04
C GLU A 99 2.57 8.19 -14.37
N TRP A 100 2.36 9.43 -13.94
CA TRP A 100 1.09 9.91 -13.44
C TRP A 100 0.91 11.41 -13.77
N MET A 101 -0.21 11.74 -14.40
CA MET A 101 -0.55 13.10 -14.86
C MET A 101 0.61 13.77 -15.63
N GLY A 102 1.24 13.02 -16.54
CA GLY A 102 2.35 13.50 -17.36
C GLY A 102 3.68 13.67 -16.63
N ASN A 103 3.71 13.46 -15.33
CA ASN A 103 4.96 13.44 -14.57
C ASN A 103 5.44 11.99 -14.41
N ARG A 104 6.75 11.81 -14.40
CA ARG A 104 7.36 10.51 -14.16
C ARG A 104 8.10 10.50 -12.83
N PHE A 105 7.85 9.46 -12.06
CA PHE A 105 8.39 9.26 -10.73
C PHE A 105 9.15 7.95 -10.67
N ASN A 106 10.20 7.91 -9.85
CA ASN A 106 10.87 6.68 -9.46
C ASN A 106 11.10 6.69 -7.95
N ALA A 107 11.31 5.53 -7.37
CA ALA A 107 11.66 5.42 -5.97
C ALA A 107 12.90 4.56 -5.76
N THR A 108 13.63 4.88 -4.71
CA THR A 108 14.61 3.98 -4.10
C THR A 108 14.04 3.44 -2.80
N VAL A 109 14.40 2.21 -2.44
CA VAL A 109 13.95 1.58 -1.20
C VAL A 109 15.08 1.41 -0.22
N ARG A 110 14.81 1.72 1.05
CA ARG A 110 15.63 1.32 2.19
C ARG A 110 14.81 0.40 3.10
N TRP A 111 15.34 -0.77 3.36
CA TRP A 111 14.71 -1.71 4.29
C TRP A 111 15.12 -1.44 5.72
N ILE A 112 14.13 -1.51 6.61
CA ILE A 112 14.33 -1.55 8.06
C ILE A 112 13.95 -2.95 8.50
N GLU A 113 14.89 -3.67 9.06
CA GLU A 113 14.71 -5.06 9.44
C GLU A 113 13.78 -5.21 10.66
N ALA A 114 13.19 -6.39 10.77
CA ALA A 114 12.34 -6.79 11.89
C ALA A 114 13.00 -6.49 13.26
N GLY A 115 12.17 -6.10 14.22
CA GLY A 115 12.65 -5.74 15.57
C GLY A 115 13.14 -4.29 15.72
N ARG A 116 13.23 -3.53 14.62
CA ARG A 116 13.63 -2.11 14.68
C ARG A 116 12.45 -1.17 14.83
N LEU A 117 11.40 -1.34 14.00
CA LEU A 117 10.15 -0.58 14.06
C LEU A 117 8.95 -1.48 14.32
N LEU A 118 8.90 -2.63 13.66
CA LEU A 118 7.88 -3.64 13.84
C LEU A 118 8.54 -4.98 14.16
N ASN A 119 7.83 -5.79 14.93
CA ASN A 119 8.23 -7.17 15.19
C ASN A 119 7.51 -8.12 14.22
N ALA A 120 8.17 -9.21 13.84
CA ALA A 120 7.50 -10.33 13.20
C ALA A 120 6.45 -10.89 14.17
N THR A 121 5.19 -10.98 13.73
CA THR A 121 4.11 -11.43 14.61
C THR A 121 2.86 -11.85 13.84
N SER A 122 2.06 -12.70 14.47
CA SER A 122 0.66 -12.95 14.11
C SER A 122 -0.30 -12.46 15.21
N HIS A 123 0.23 -11.86 16.29
CA HIS A 123 -0.60 -11.39 17.40
C HIS A 123 -1.47 -10.19 16.97
N ASN A 124 -2.73 -10.20 17.37
CA ASN A 124 -3.75 -9.20 17.03
C ASN A 124 -4.06 -9.08 15.52
N ILE A 125 -3.70 -10.09 14.72
CA ILE A 125 -4.16 -10.20 13.34
C ILE A 125 -5.53 -10.86 13.35
N ASN A 126 -6.54 -10.14 12.86
CA ASN A 126 -7.94 -10.58 12.86
C ASN A 126 -8.37 -11.34 11.60
N HIS A 127 -7.44 -11.62 10.70
CA HIS A 127 -7.66 -12.44 9.52
C HIS A 127 -7.08 -13.84 9.74
N PRO A 128 -7.90 -14.89 9.79
CA PRO A 128 -7.40 -16.25 9.87
C PRO A 128 -6.59 -16.62 8.62
N ASP A 129 -5.72 -17.58 8.73
CA ASP A 129 -4.95 -18.18 7.62
C ASP A 129 -4.01 -17.24 6.87
N VAL A 130 -3.74 -16.04 7.41
CA VAL A 130 -2.79 -15.08 6.79
C VAL A 130 -1.34 -15.50 7.04
N ALA A 131 -1.04 -16.09 8.18
CA ALA A 131 0.31 -16.57 8.43
C ALA A 131 0.66 -17.72 7.48
N PRO A 132 1.82 -17.64 6.77
CA PRO A 132 2.28 -18.78 5.97
C PRO A 132 2.63 -19.97 6.87
N PRO A 133 2.68 -21.18 6.33
CA PRO A 133 3.13 -22.35 7.10
C PRO A 133 4.50 -22.07 7.75
N ASN A 134 4.60 -22.32 9.04
CA ASN A 134 5.81 -22.07 9.86
C ASN A 134 6.31 -20.61 9.91
N GLY A 135 5.45 -19.65 9.58
CA GLY A 135 5.78 -18.23 9.59
C GLY A 135 4.81 -17.38 10.41
N THR A 136 5.00 -16.07 10.35
CA THR A 136 4.14 -15.07 10.97
C THR A 136 3.37 -14.29 9.91
N ALA A 137 2.21 -13.74 10.28
CA ALA A 137 1.36 -12.96 9.37
C ALA A 137 2.07 -11.72 8.81
N ILE A 138 2.91 -11.08 9.63
CA ILE A 138 3.83 -10.02 9.20
C ILE A 138 5.26 -10.39 9.60
N ASP A 139 6.21 -10.12 8.72
CA ASP A 139 7.64 -10.42 8.93
C ASP A 139 8.37 -9.32 9.73
N GLY A 140 7.69 -8.20 10.03
CA GLY A 140 8.24 -7.07 10.77
C GLY A 140 9.17 -6.15 9.98
N ARG A 141 9.43 -6.42 8.69
CA ARG A 141 10.24 -5.56 7.83
C ARG A 141 9.43 -4.37 7.33
N VAL A 142 10.05 -3.20 7.31
CA VAL A 142 9.45 -1.96 6.81
C VAL A 142 10.24 -1.45 5.61
N ALA A 143 9.55 -1.19 4.50
CA ALA A 143 10.13 -0.56 3.32
C ALA A 143 9.96 0.97 3.41
N VAL A 144 11.04 1.71 3.38
CA VAL A 144 11.03 3.17 3.28
C VAL A 144 11.30 3.54 1.83
N LEU A 145 10.30 4.11 1.16
CA LEU A 145 10.39 4.55 -0.22
C LEU A 145 10.76 6.03 -0.28
N TYR A 146 11.84 6.33 -0.97
CA TYR A 146 12.23 7.71 -1.30
C TYR A 146 11.83 7.99 -2.73
N VAL A 147 10.75 8.76 -2.91
CA VAL A 147 10.16 9.04 -4.23
C VAL A 147 10.80 10.30 -4.84
N HIS A 148 11.22 10.19 -6.09
CA HIS A 148 11.83 11.27 -6.87
C HIS A 148 11.04 11.52 -8.15
N THR A 149 10.86 12.78 -8.50
CA THR A 149 10.36 13.16 -9.82
C THR A 149 11.54 13.13 -10.80
N ILE A 150 11.49 12.27 -11.80
CA ILE A 150 12.55 12.12 -12.82
C ILE A 150 12.22 12.84 -14.13
N GLN A 151 10.94 13.13 -14.37
CA GLN A 151 10.49 13.95 -15.49
C GLN A 151 9.26 14.75 -15.05
N ARG A 152 9.27 16.06 -15.34
CA ARG A 152 8.11 16.93 -15.15
C ARG A 152 7.57 17.36 -16.50
N ASN A 153 6.27 17.21 -16.73
CA ASN A 153 5.59 17.95 -17.77
C ASN A 153 5.41 19.39 -17.27
N TYR A 154 6.24 20.28 -17.72
CA TYR A 154 5.89 21.69 -17.69
C TYR A 154 4.80 21.85 -18.74
N GLY A 155 3.52 21.84 -18.32
CA GLY A 155 2.43 22.23 -19.21
C GLY A 155 2.80 23.55 -19.83
N GLU A 156 2.90 23.58 -21.19
CA GLU A 156 2.98 24.82 -21.90
C GLU A 156 1.79 25.67 -21.44
N GLY A 157 2.11 26.82 -20.80
CA GLY A 157 1.10 27.74 -20.32
C GLY A 157 0.21 28.16 -21.49
N ARG A 158 -1.07 27.83 -21.38
CA ARG A 158 -2.12 28.46 -22.16
C ARG A 158 -2.87 29.44 -21.26
#